data_cb45207ce36cb997195c48190d00e63f
#
_entry.id   cb45207ce36cb997195c48190d00e63f
#
_cell.length_a   1.000
_cell.length_b   1.000
_cell.length_c   1.000
_cell.angle_alpha   90.00
_cell.angle_beta   90.00
_cell.angle_gamma   90.00
#
_symmetry.space_group_name_H-M   'P 1'
#
loop_
_entity.id
_entity.type
_entity.pdbx_description
1 polymer ?
#
loop_
_entity_poly.entity_id
_entity_poly.type
_entity_poly.pdbx_seq_one_letter_code
_entity_poly.pdbx_strand_id
1 'polypeptide(L)'
;MLNIGFFNDYYRETLKGGSGDSALKDKGYFAGNMYNCEIGGECMKNTNRYSYVDQSINYVECHDNATTFDKFAISNGDEPLETRKKRQLMLNVALILSQGIPFIHCGQEFYRSKDGLGNTYNTLDHINAVNWSLVDENQEDIETLKQMIQLRKENGGFKYETIQEVNEYVSTNHFDYRILRYCVKQNKGK
;
A
#
# COMPACT_ATOMS: atom_id res chain seq x y z
N MET A 1 18.19 -10.83 -18.04
CA MET A 1 17.08 -10.42 -17.15
C MET A 1 16.27 -9.35 -17.90
N LEU A 2 14.97 -9.53 -18.09
CA LEU A 2 14.14 -8.48 -18.70
C LEU A 2 13.85 -7.46 -17.58
N ASN A 3 14.40 -6.25 -17.71
CA ASN A 3 14.14 -5.14 -16.78
C ASN A 3 12.73 -4.54 -17.04
N ILE A 4 11.69 -5.36 -16.85
CA ILE A 4 10.30 -4.98 -17.06
C ILE A 4 9.56 -5.17 -15.75
N GLY A 5 8.95 -4.10 -15.24
CA GLY A 5 8.06 -4.12 -14.08
C GLY A 5 6.60 -4.02 -14.52
N PHE A 6 5.70 -4.58 -13.70
CA PHE A 6 4.27 -4.58 -13.90
C PHE A 6 3.57 -3.98 -12.69
N PHE A 7 2.59 -3.11 -12.92
CA PHE A 7 1.70 -2.66 -11.85
C PHE A 7 0.91 -3.84 -11.26
N ASN A 8 1.00 -4.01 -9.97
CA ASN A 8 0.40 -5.14 -9.26
C ASN A 8 -1.01 -4.78 -8.77
N ASP A 9 -2.00 -4.92 -9.65
CA ASP A 9 -3.41 -4.68 -9.32
C ASP A 9 -3.89 -5.61 -8.20
N TYR A 10 -3.40 -6.85 -8.15
CA TYR A 10 -3.75 -7.78 -7.10
C TYR A 10 -3.31 -7.28 -5.72
N TYR A 11 -2.12 -6.70 -5.62
CA TYR A 11 -1.63 -6.05 -4.39
C TYR A 11 -2.59 -4.95 -3.95
N ARG A 12 -2.95 -4.06 -4.87
CA ARG A 12 -3.88 -2.96 -4.63
C ARG A 12 -5.24 -3.45 -4.13
N GLU A 13 -5.87 -4.35 -4.89
CA GLU A 13 -7.23 -4.83 -4.59
C GLU A 13 -7.27 -5.67 -3.30
N THR A 14 -6.24 -6.47 -3.04
CA THR A 14 -6.17 -7.30 -1.83
C THR A 14 -6.00 -6.46 -0.58
N LEU A 15 -5.11 -5.48 -0.60
CA LEU A 15 -4.76 -4.72 0.60
C LEU A 15 -5.69 -3.52 0.84
N LYS A 16 -6.02 -2.77 -0.19
CA LYS A 16 -6.90 -1.60 -0.11
C LYS A 16 -8.38 -1.98 -0.24
N GLY A 17 -8.68 -2.87 -1.15
CA GLY A 17 -10.04 -3.20 -1.62
C GLY A 17 -10.32 -2.65 -3.01
N GLY A 18 -11.46 -2.97 -3.55
CA GLY A 18 -11.85 -2.67 -4.91
C GLY A 18 -11.68 -1.21 -5.32
N SER A 19 -11.15 -0.99 -6.51
CA SER A 19 -10.81 0.36 -7.03
C SER A 19 -11.80 0.87 -8.06
N GLY A 20 -12.51 0.00 -8.79
CA GLY A 20 -13.54 0.40 -9.74
C GLY A 20 -14.76 0.99 -9.04
N ASP A 21 -15.50 1.86 -9.71
CA ASP A 21 -16.64 2.59 -9.13
C ASP A 21 -17.70 1.66 -8.51
N SER A 22 -17.95 0.49 -9.11
CA SER A 22 -18.87 -0.53 -8.57
C SER A 22 -18.34 -1.26 -7.35
N ALA A 23 -17.03 -1.25 -7.12
CA ALA A 23 -16.31 -1.99 -6.08
C ALA A 23 -15.77 -1.09 -4.95
N LEU A 24 -16.10 0.20 -4.93
CA LEU A 24 -15.60 1.14 -3.92
C LEU A 24 -16.03 0.79 -2.48
N LYS A 25 -17.08 0.00 -2.29
CA LYS A 25 -17.49 -0.52 -0.98
C LYS A 25 -16.77 -1.78 -0.55
N ASP A 26 -16.10 -2.48 -1.47
CA ASP A 26 -15.41 -3.74 -1.18
C ASP A 26 -14.16 -3.46 -0.34
N LYS A 27 -14.11 -4.06 0.84
CA LYS A 27 -13.03 -3.87 1.80
C LYS A 27 -11.87 -4.82 1.51
N GLY A 28 -10.66 -4.28 1.38
CA GLY A 28 -9.43 -5.05 1.43
C GLY A 28 -8.95 -5.27 2.86
N TYR A 29 -7.78 -5.90 3.00
CA TYR A 29 -7.23 -6.27 4.31
C TYR A 29 -7.13 -5.06 5.26
N PHE A 30 -6.52 -3.95 4.83
CA PHE A 30 -6.38 -2.75 5.65
C PHE A 30 -7.69 -1.95 5.83
N ALA A 31 -8.68 -2.19 5.00
CA ALA A 31 -10.03 -1.66 5.18
C ALA A 31 -10.87 -2.46 6.19
N GLY A 32 -10.32 -3.55 6.74
CA GLY A 32 -10.97 -4.37 7.76
C GLY A 32 -11.54 -5.69 7.26
N ASN A 33 -11.25 -6.11 6.02
CA ASN A 33 -11.57 -7.46 5.55
C ASN A 33 -10.52 -8.45 6.08
N MET A 34 -10.66 -8.80 7.36
CA MET A 34 -9.67 -9.57 8.10
C MET A 34 -9.73 -11.08 7.86
N TYR A 35 -10.73 -11.56 7.14
CA TYR A 35 -10.83 -12.98 6.76
C TYR A 35 -9.72 -13.43 5.80
N ASN A 36 -8.96 -12.50 5.27
CA ASN A 36 -7.86 -12.73 4.32
C ASN A 36 -6.47 -12.42 4.90
N CYS A 37 -6.25 -12.65 6.20
CA CYS A 37 -4.95 -12.40 6.84
C CYS A 37 -3.78 -13.09 6.13
N GLU A 38 -3.93 -14.37 5.78
CA GLU A 38 -2.89 -15.11 5.04
C GLU A 38 -2.59 -14.45 3.70
N ILE A 39 -3.65 -14.07 2.97
CA ILE A 39 -3.53 -13.41 1.67
C ILE A 39 -2.82 -12.05 1.82
N GLY A 40 -3.10 -11.29 2.88
CA GLY A 40 -2.41 -10.03 3.16
C GLY A 40 -0.91 -10.21 3.34
N GLY A 41 -0.49 -11.20 4.13
CA GLY A 41 0.91 -11.54 4.35
C GLY A 41 1.61 -12.03 3.08
N GLU A 42 1.00 -12.93 2.34
CA GLU A 42 1.52 -13.42 1.06
C GLU A 42 1.60 -12.30 0.02
N CYS A 43 0.65 -11.37 0.04
CA CYS A 43 0.67 -10.19 -0.80
C CYS A 43 1.91 -9.31 -0.52
N MET A 44 2.26 -9.12 0.76
CA MET A 44 3.45 -8.37 1.16
C MET A 44 4.77 -9.12 0.83
N LYS A 45 4.78 -10.44 0.85
CA LYS A 45 5.92 -11.26 0.40
C LYS A 45 6.11 -11.19 -1.12
N ASN A 46 5.02 -11.09 -1.86
CA ASN A 46 5.02 -10.89 -3.31
C ASN A 46 5.71 -12.01 -4.12
N THR A 47 5.51 -13.26 -3.71
CA THR A 47 6.23 -14.43 -4.28
C THR A 47 5.41 -15.24 -5.30
N ASN A 48 4.16 -14.87 -5.55
CA ASN A 48 3.22 -15.75 -6.28
C ASN A 48 2.68 -15.15 -7.59
N ARG A 49 3.16 -13.99 -8.05
CA ARG A 49 2.61 -13.29 -9.23
C ARG A 49 3.57 -13.15 -10.39
N TYR A 50 4.87 -13.00 -10.12
CA TYR A 50 5.90 -12.72 -11.12
C TYR A 50 7.06 -13.68 -10.96
N SER A 51 7.87 -13.84 -12.00
CA SER A 51 9.05 -14.70 -11.97
C SER A 51 10.17 -14.16 -11.07
N TYR A 52 10.20 -12.83 -10.91
CA TYR A 52 11.12 -12.11 -10.03
C TYR A 52 10.34 -11.10 -9.19
N VAL A 53 10.79 -10.87 -7.98
CA VAL A 53 10.12 -9.99 -7.02
C VAL A 53 10.18 -8.53 -7.45
N ASP A 54 11.28 -8.11 -8.08
CA ASP A 54 11.51 -6.77 -8.60
C ASP A 54 10.70 -6.44 -9.88
N GLN A 55 9.98 -7.41 -10.44
CA GLN A 55 9.00 -7.16 -11.50
C GLN A 55 7.68 -6.60 -10.97
N SER A 56 7.42 -6.70 -9.68
CA SER A 56 6.19 -6.20 -9.08
C SER A 56 6.33 -4.73 -8.68
N ILE A 57 5.59 -3.86 -9.34
CA ILE A 57 5.38 -2.47 -8.91
C ILE A 57 4.15 -2.47 -8.01
N ASN A 58 4.39 -2.48 -6.69
CA ASN A 58 3.34 -2.45 -5.70
C ASN A 58 2.77 -1.05 -5.57
N TYR A 59 1.45 -0.92 -5.59
CA TYR A 59 0.79 0.36 -5.41
C TYR A 59 -0.59 0.16 -4.78
N VAL A 60 -1.13 1.21 -4.20
CA VAL A 60 -2.47 1.21 -3.62
C VAL A 60 -3.36 2.27 -4.23
N GLU A 61 -2.79 3.29 -4.85
CA GLU A 61 -3.46 4.28 -5.70
C GLU A 61 -2.54 4.80 -6.79
N CYS A 62 -3.13 5.36 -7.83
CA CYS A 62 -2.45 6.11 -8.89
C CYS A 62 -3.35 7.26 -9.33
N HIS A 63 -3.06 7.89 -10.48
CA HIS A 63 -3.88 8.97 -11.01
C HIS A 63 -5.31 8.54 -11.40
N ASP A 64 -5.49 7.25 -11.77
CA ASP A 64 -6.81 6.67 -12.03
C ASP A 64 -7.50 6.22 -10.75
N ASN A 65 -8.83 6.12 -10.80
CA ASN A 65 -9.71 5.71 -9.73
C ASN A 65 -9.69 6.68 -8.51
N ALA A 66 -10.48 6.37 -7.50
CA ALA A 66 -10.51 7.14 -6.25
C ALA A 66 -9.18 7.02 -5.50
N THR A 67 -8.77 8.09 -4.80
CA THR A 67 -7.63 8.02 -3.89
C THR A 67 -7.90 7.02 -2.76
N THR A 68 -6.88 6.59 -2.06
CA THR A 68 -7.05 5.69 -0.90
C THR A 68 -7.86 6.38 0.20
N PHE A 69 -7.66 7.68 0.37
CA PHE A 69 -8.42 8.49 1.32
C PHE A 69 -9.92 8.49 1.01
N ASP A 70 -10.28 8.77 -0.24
CA ASP A 70 -11.67 8.75 -0.72
C ASP A 70 -12.27 7.36 -0.66
N LYS A 71 -11.50 6.35 -1.05
CA LYS A 71 -11.90 4.94 -0.97
C LYS A 71 -12.28 4.55 0.45
N PHE A 72 -11.47 4.91 1.45
CA PHE A 72 -11.78 4.61 2.85
C PHE A 72 -12.93 5.47 3.40
N ALA A 73 -13.16 6.67 2.86
CA ALA A 73 -14.36 7.44 3.17
C ALA A 73 -15.64 6.72 2.70
N ILE A 74 -15.58 6.02 1.58
CA ILE A 74 -16.72 5.27 1.01
C ILE A 74 -16.90 3.90 1.69
N SER A 75 -15.82 3.13 1.82
CA SER A 75 -15.89 1.76 2.35
C SER A 75 -16.00 1.69 3.88
N ASN A 76 -15.50 2.70 4.57
CA ASN A 76 -15.40 2.79 6.03
C ASN A 76 -16.01 4.09 6.56
N GLY A 77 -17.06 4.60 5.89
CA GLY A 77 -17.68 5.87 6.23
C GLY A 77 -18.34 5.91 7.62
N ASP A 78 -18.60 4.76 8.22
CA ASP A 78 -19.06 4.58 9.59
C ASP A 78 -17.96 4.76 10.65
N GLU A 79 -16.69 4.79 10.24
CA GLU A 79 -15.55 4.98 11.13
C GLU A 79 -15.17 6.46 11.27
N PRO A 80 -14.65 6.89 12.45
CA PRO A 80 -14.07 8.22 12.61
C PRO A 80 -12.96 8.52 11.60
N LEU A 81 -12.80 9.77 11.22
CA LEU A 81 -11.76 10.23 10.28
C LEU A 81 -10.36 9.74 10.71
N GLU A 82 -10.03 9.88 11.99
CA GLU A 82 -8.73 9.46 12.54
C GLU A 82 -8.49 7.95 12.39
N THR A 83 -9.52 7.14 12.49
CA THR A 83 -9.40 5.69 12.27
C THR A 83 -9.11 5.40 10.81
N ARG A 84 -9.78 6.09 9.88
CA ARG A 84 -9.55 5.94 8.43
C ARG A 84 -8.15 6.42 8.03
N LYS A 85 -7.65 7.53 8.60
CA LYS A 85 -6.27 7.98 8.42
C LYS A 85 -5.26 6.94 8.91
N LYS A 86 -5.45 6.37 10.10
CA LYS A 86 -4.59 5.29 10.62
C LYS A 86 -4.58 4.06 9.72
N ARG A 87 -5.71 3.68 9.13
CA ARG A 87 -5.78 2.59 8.15
C ARG A 87 -4.91 2.88 6.92
N GLN A 88 -5.00 4.09 6.39
CA GLN A 88 -4.20 4.51 5.25
C GLN A 88 -2.70 4.59 5.59
N LEU A 89 -2.36 5.12 6.76
CA LEU A 89 -0.97 5.14 7.24
C LEU A 89 -0.40 3.72 7.34
N MET A 90 -1.15 2.79 7.94
CA MET A 90 -0.73 1.38 8.03
C MET A 90 -0.57 0.74 6.64
N LEU A 91 -1.47 1.02 5.72
CA LEU A 91 -1.38 0.55 4.33
C LEU A 91 -0.15 1.12 3.61
N ASN A 92 0.15 2.41 3.79
CA ASN A 92 1.34 3.06 3.23
C ASN A 92 2.63 2.47 3.83
N VAL A 93 2.67 2.19 5.14
CA VAL A 93 3.79 1.50 5.79
C VAL A 93 3.97 0.10 5.21
N ALA A 94 2.89 -0.66 5.07
CA ALA A 94 2.93 -1.99 4.47
C ALA A 94 3.44 -1.94 3.03
N LEU A 95 3.00 -0.96 2.23
CA LEU A 95 3.48 -0.73 0.86
C LEU A 95 4.99 -0.49 0.82
N ILE A 96 5.50 0.38 1.69
CA ILE A 96 6.93 0.71 1.76
C ILE A 96 7.76 -0.51 2.17
N LEU A 97 7.27 -1.31 3.12
CA LEU A 97 8.03 -2.44 3.70
C LEU A 97 7.79 -3.79 3.01
N SER A 98 6.90 -3.88 2.02
CA SER A 98 6.69 -5.08 1.23
C SER A 98 7.85 -5.38 0.30
N GLN A 99 8.01 -6.64 -0.09
CA GLN A 99 8.92 -7.03 -1.18
C GLN A 99 8.40 -6.52 -2.53
N GLY A 100 9.29 -6.22 -3.47
CA GLY A 100 8.98 -5.60 -4.75
C GLY A 100 9.25 -4.09 -4.74
N ILE A 101 8.77 -3.37 -5.74
CA ILE A 101 9.02 -1.94 -5.95
C ILE A 101 7.82 -1.14 -5.43
N PRO A 102 7.95 -0.37 -4.34
CA PRO A 102 6.86 0.46 -3.86
C PRO A 102 6.66 1.69 -4.77
N PHE A 103 5.43 1.95 -5.15
CA PHE A 103 5.01 3.15 -5.87
C PHE A 103 4.04 3.94 -5.01
N ILE A 104 4.34 5.20 -4.74
CA ILE A 104 3.52 6.14 -3.96
C ILE A 104 3.04 7.24 -4.90
N HIS A 105 1.73 7.41 -5.01
CA HIS A 105 1.11 8.49 -5.76
C HIS A 105 1.26 9.82 -5.00
N CYS A 106 1.54 10.91 -5.72
CA CYS A 106 1.70 12.23 -5.13
C CYS A 106 0.47 12.67 -4.32
N GLY A 107 0.66 12.93 -3.05
CA GLY A 107 -0.41 13.31 -2.11
C GLY A 107 -0.99 12.14 -1.32
N GLN A 108 -0.66 10.90 -1.65
CA GLN A 108 -1.07 9.74 -0.88
C GLN A 108 -0.58 9.80 0.56
N GLU A 109 0.61 10.33 0.76
CA GLU A 109 1.29 10.48 2.06
C GLU A 109 0.63 11.48 3.00
N PHE A 110 -0.15 12.42 2.47
CA PHE A 110 -0.89 13.44 3.24
C PHE A 110 -2.39 13.48 2.95
N TYR A 111 -2.96 12.33 2.55
CA TYR A 111 -4.41 12.13 2.45
C TYR A 111 -5.11 12.96 1.36
N ARG A 112 -4.47 13.12 0.21
CA ARG A 112 -5.08 13.77 -0.95
C ARG A 112 -6.44 13.18 -1.27
N SER A 113 -7.43 14.05 -1.50
CA SER A 113 -8.76 13.71 -1.98
C SER A 113 -8.95 14.19 -3.42
N LYS A 114 -9.82 13.50 -4.16
CA LYS A 114 -10.44 13.93 -5.41
C LYS A 114 -11.96 13.98 -5.26
N ASP A 115 -12.45 14.32 -4.06
CA ASP A 115 -13.88 14.42 -3.70
C ASP A 115 -14.67 13.13 -3.99
N GLY A 116 -14.00 11.97 -3.84
CA GLY A 116 -14.61 10.66 -4.09
C GLY A 116 -14.73 10.27 -5.56
N LEU A 117 -14.21 11.09 -6.49
CA LEU A 117 -14.30 10.85 -7.92
C LEU A 117 -13.18 9.91 -8.40
N GLY A 118 -13.54 8.89 -9.18
CA GLY A 118 -12.59 7.95 -9.74
C GLY A 118 -11.94 8.44 -11.02
N ASN A 119 -12.76 8.85 -11.98
CA ASN A 119 -12.30 9.22 -13.31
C ASN A 119 -12.30 10.75 -13.48
N THR A 120 -11.14 11.38 -13.24
CA THR A 120 -11.04 12.86 -13.12
C THR A 120 -10.18 13.51 -14.21
N TYR A 121 -9.74 12.76 -15.23
CA TYR A 121 -8.80 13.27 -16.24
C TYR A 121 -9.30 14.51 -17.01
N ASN A 122 -10.60 14.67 -17.13
CA ASN A 122 -11.25 15.78 -17.83
C ASN A 122 -12.15 16.65 -16.92
N THR A 123 -11.95 16.54 -15.60
CA THR A 123 -12.68 17.37 -14.62
C THR A 123 -11.96 18.70 -14.37
N LEU A 124 -12.58 19.53 -13.53
CA LEU A 124 -12.04 20.85 -13.18
C LEU A 124 -10.70 20.74 -12.44
N ASP A 125 -9.83 21.74 -12.62
CA ASP A 125 -8.48 21.77 -12.06
C ASP A 125 -8.46 21.61 -10.53
N HIS A 126 -9.43 22.18 -9.81
CA HIS A 126 -9.46 22.09 -8.35
C HIS A 126 -9.65 20.65 -7.82
N ILE A 127 -10.26 19.75 -8.61
CA ILE A 127 -10.37 18.31 -8.26
C ILE A 127 -9.00 17.62 -8.38
N ASN A 128 -8.25 17.99 -9.41
CA ASN A 128 -6.96 17.36 -9.71
C ASN A 128 -5.78 18.06 -9.03
N ALA A 129 -5.93 19.28 -8.59
CA ALA A 129 -4.90 20.02 -7.88
C ALA A 129 -4.48 19.32 -6.59
N VAL A 130 -3.19 19.39 -6.27
CA VAL A 130 -2.66 18.90 -5.00
C VAL A 130 -2.80 20.02 -3.96
N ASN A 131 -3.56 19.75 -2.91
CA ASN A 131 -3.67 20.69 -1.78
C ASN A 131 -2.46 20.54 -0.86
N TRP A 132 -1.47 21.38 -1.04
CA TRP A 132 -0.21 21.35 -0.29
C TRP A 132 -0.35 21.76 1.19
N SER A 133 -1.45 22.44 1.59
CA SER A 133 -1.68 22.77 3.00
C SER A 133 -1.85 21.52 3.88
N LEU A 134 -2.29 20.41 3.29
CA LEU A 134 -2.40 19.13 3.99
C LEU A 134 -1.05 18.57 4.48
N VAL A 135 0.06 19.03 3.92
CA VAL A 135 1.40 18.66 4.39
C VAL A 135 1.62 19.15 5.82
N ASP A 136 1.26 20.41 6.10
CA ASP A 136 1.42 20.99 7.44
C ASP A 136 0.51 20.32 8.48
N GLU A 137 -0.69 19.92 8.04
CA GLU A 137 -1.67 19.26 8.90
C GLU A 137 -1.32 17.80 9.25
N ASN A 138 -0.47 17.14 8.43
CA ASN A 138 -0.19 15.71 8.53
C ASN A 138 1.31 15.40 8.66
N GLN A 139 2.10 16.33 9.19
CA GLN A 139 3.56 16.21 9.28
C GLN A 139 4.02 14.97 10.06
N GLU A 140 3.32 14.60 11.13
CA GLU A 140 3.65 13.44 11.96
C GLU A 140 3.56 12.12 11.18
N ASP A 141 2.52 11.97 10.37
CA ASP A 141 2.33 10.79 9.53
C ASP A 141 3.34 10.76 8.38
N ILE A 142 3.63 11.90 7.77
CA ILE A 142 4.67 12.05 6.74
C ILE A 142 6.04 11.66 7.31
N GLU A 143 6.36 12.10 8.52
CA GLU A 143 7.64 11.77 9.17
C GLU A 143 7.72 10.26 9.46
N THR A 144 6.62 9.63 9.87
CA THR A 144 6.55 8.18 10.02
C THR A 144 6.89 7.48 8.69
N LEU A 145 6.33 7.93 7.57
CA LEU A 145 6.63 7.33 6.26
C LEU A 145 8.08 7.56 5.82
N LYS A 146 8.66 8.73 6.10
CA LYS A 146 10.09 8.99 5.86
C LYS A 146 10.97 8.01 6.62
N GLN A 147 10.67 7.74 7.89
CA GLN A 147 11.39 6.77 8.70
C GLN A 147 11.28 5.36 8.11
N MET A 148 10.11 4.96 7.61
CA MET A 148 9.93 3.65 6.96
C MET A 148 10.70 3.55 5.64
N ILE A 149 10.74 4.62 4.86
CA ILE A 149 11.56 4.70 3.64
C ILE A 149 13.05 4.58 3.98
N GLN A 150 13.50 5.26 5.04
CA GLN A 150 14.88 5.17 5.50
C GLN A 150 15.21 3.75 5.98
N LEU A 151 14.34 3.15 6.80
CA LEU A 151 14.47 1.77 7.23
C LEU A 151 14.62 0.80 6.04
N ARG A 152 13.78 0.96 5.01
CA ARG A 152 13.87 0.17 3.79
C ARG A 152 15.18 0.36 3.06
N LYS A 153 15.68 1.61 2.97
CA LYS A 153 16.95 1.93 2.29
C LYS A 153 18.15 1.29 2.99
N GLU A 154 18.16 1.30 4.31
CA GLU A 154 19.24 0.79 5.16
C GLU A 154 19.23 -0.74 5.29
N ASN A 155 18.10 -1.38 5.03
CA ASN A 155 17.92 -2.81 5.17
C ASN A 155 17.74 -3.52 3.84
N GLY A 156 18.74 -4.27 3.40
CA GLY A 156 18.67 -5.10 2.20
C GLY A 156 17.55 -6.16 2.22
N GLY A 157 17.12 -6.58 3.41
CA GLY A 157 16.05 -7.57 3.59
C GLY A 157 14.68 -7.15 3.04
N PHE A 158 14.45 -5.86 2.78
CA PHE A 158 13.22 -5.38 2.11
C PHE A 158 13.36 -5.28 0.59
N LYS A 159 14.49 -5.73 0.03
CA LYS A 159 14.83 -5.58 -1.40
C LYS A 159 15.39 -6.88 -1.97
N TYR A 160 14.84 -8.02 -1.59
CA TYR A 160 15.20 -9.30 -2.20
C TYR A 160 14.71 -9.34 -3.65
N GLU A 161 15.56 -9.86 -4.53
CA GLU A 161 15.29 -9.89 -5.96
C GLU A 161 14.61 -11.20 -6.39
N THR A 162 14.92 -12.30 -5.70
CA THR A 162 14.43 -13.62 -6.04
C THR A 162 13.37 -14.14 -5.08
N ILE A 163 12.43 -14.92 -5.61
CA ILE A 163 11.42 -15.63 -4.81
C ILE A 163 12.08 -16.56 -3.78
N GLN A 164 13.22 -17.18 -4.12
CA GLN A 164 13.94 -18.06 -3.22
C GLN A 164 14.45 -17.30 -1.99
N GLU A 165 15.07 -16.14 -2.17
CA GLU A 165 15.52 -15.29 -1.04
C GLU A 165 14.33 -14.87 -0.17
N VAL A 166 13.23 -14.43 -0.77
CA VAL A 166 12.05 -14.04 0.00
C VAL A 166 11.51 -15.23 0.82
N ASN A 167 11.42 -16.42 0.24
CA ASN A 167 10.94 -17.59 0.97
C ASN A 167 11.87 -18.02 2.10
N GLU A 168 13.17 -17.78 1.96
CA GLU A 168 14.17 -18.11 2.98
C GLU A 168 14.22 -17.08 4.13
N TYR A 169 14.11 -15.79 3.79
CA TYR A 169 14.39 -14.71 4.76
C TYR A 169 13.15 -13.93 5.20
N VAL A 170 12.00 -14.11 4.55
CA VAL A 170 10.76 -13.40 4.89
C VAL A 170 9.69 -14.39 5.31
N SER A 171 9.12 -14.18 6.48
CA SER A 171 8.02 -15.00 6.99
C SER A 171 6.85 -14.14 7.45
N THR A 172 5.66 -14.68 7.26
CA THR A 172 4.41 -14.12 7.76
C THR A 172 3.75 -15.07 8.73
N ASN A 173 3.25 -14.57 9.83
CA ASN A 173 2.52 -15.35 10.82
C ASN A 173 1.28 -14.56 11.25
N HIS A 174 0.19 -15.26 11.47
CA HIS A 174 -1.06 -14.70 11.96
C HIS A 174 -1.26 -15.12 13.41
N PHE A 175 -1.52 -14.12 14.26
CA PHE A 175 -1.89 -14.34 15.65
C PHE A 175 -3.29 -13.79 15.81
N ASP A 176 -4.28 -14.68 15.97
CA ASP A 176 -5.66 -14.24 15.94
C ASP A 176 -5.99 -13.48 14.62
N TYR A 177 -7.24 -13.37 14.24
CA TYR A 177 -7.66 -12.76 12.95
C TYR A 177 -7.27 -11.29 12.77
N ARG A 178 -6.58 -10.67 13.73
CA ARG A 178 -6.32 -9.23 13.78
C ARG A 178 -4.84 -8.84 13.77
N ILE A 179 -3.93 -9.79 13.89
CA ILE A 179 -2.49 -9.50 14.00
C ILE A 179 -1.74 -10.25 12.92
N LEU A 180 -1.21 -9.51 11.95
CA LEU A 180 -0.23 -10.00 10.98
C LEU A 180 1.16 -9.63 11.46
N ARG A 181 2.00 -10.65 11.67
CA ARG A 181 3.44 -10.48 11.90
C ARG A 181 4.17 -10.71 10.58
N TYR A 182 4.83 -9.68 10.10
CA TYR A 182 5.72 -9.72 8.94
C TYR A 182 7.16 -9.61 9.42
N CYS A 183 7.95 -10.66 9.23
CA CYS A 183 9.33 -10.74 9.70
C CYS A 183 10.28 -10.81 8.51
N VAL A 184 11.26 -9.93 8.51
CA VAL A 184 12.35 -9.90 7.53
C VAL A 184 13.66 -10.15 8.27
N LYS A 185 14.39 -11.18 7.86
CA LYS A 185 15.75 -11.45 8.34
C LYS A 185 16.75 -10.83 7.35
N GLN A 186 17.79 -10.23 7.87
CA GLN A 186 18.90 -9.78 7.01
C GLN A 186 19.73 -10.98 6.56
N ASN A 187 20.01 -11.05 5.27
CA ASN A 187 21.06 -11.91 4.75
C ASN A 187 22.41 -11.24 5.06
N LYS A 188 23.19 -11.83 5.98
CA LYS A 188 24.51 -11.28 6.40
C LYS A 188 25.58 -11.30 5.30
N GLY A 189 25.26 -11.79 4.12
CA GLY A 189 26.14 -11.83 2.95
C GLY A 189 25.85 -10.75 1.90
N LYS A 190 24.92 -9.83 2.17
CA LYS A 190 24.61 -8.68 1.30
C LYS A 190 24.73 -7.36 2.05
#